data_e4e45dadbb759953729d6fa4f16feea1
#
_entry.id   e4e45dadbb759953729d6fa4f16feea1
#
_cell.length_a   1.000
_cell.length_b   1.000
_cell.length_c   1.000
_cell.angle_alpha   90.00
_cell.angle_beta   90.00
_cell.angle_gamma   90.00
#
_symmetry.space_group_name_H-M   'P 1'
#
loop_
_entity.id
_entity.type
_entity.pdbx_description
1 polymer ?
#
loop_
_entity_poly.entity_id
_entity_poly.type
_entity_poly.pdbx_seq_one_letter_code
_entity_poly.pdbx_strand_id
1 'polypeptide(L)'
;MKGIILAGGAGTRLYPASVPISKILLPIYDKPMIYYPLSTLMLAGIKDILIITNEEDSDNFQKTLGDGSQFGINIQYKIQYVQRGIADAFLIGEDFINNDDVALILGDNIFHGFGFSTLMKNAIKNNIGATVFGYRVHDPERFGVVEFDKNKKVISLEEKPAYPKSKYAVTGLYFYDGNVCKYAKELVPSARGELEITDLNKIYLEKNLLNVEILGRGFTWLDTGTHDSMLQASNFIQAMELNKGEKIACLEEIALNQHFISVSDLEYKVSLKPKNNNYYNYISEIVQEYMLEQEVLV
;
A
#
# COMPACT_ATOMS: atom_id res chain seq x y z
N MET A 1 -5.15 -14.28 0.65
CA MET A 1 -3.95 -13.42 0.45
C MET A 1 -3.71 -12.61 1.71
N LYS A 2 -2.48 -12.54 2.20
CA LYS A 2 -2.04 -11.70 3.32
C LYS A 2 -1.42 -10.40 2.81
N GLY A 3 -1.25 -9.39 3.66
CA GLY A 3 -0.67 -8.11 3.26
C GLY A 3 0.61 -7.80 4.04
N ILE A 4 1.60 -7.20 3.38
CA ILE A 4 2.79 -6.65 4.02
C ILE A 4 2.90 -5.17 3.65
N ILE A 5 3.07 -4.30 4.65
CA ILE A 5 3.44 -2.90 4.46
C ILE A 5 4.90 -2.75 4.88
N LEU A 6 5.77 -2.39 3.94
CA LEU A 6 7.17 -2.11 4.24
C LEU A 6 7.34 -0.64 4.63
N ALA A 7 7.58 -0.40 5.92
CA ALA A 7 7.65 0.91 6.54
C ALA A 7 9.01 1.20 7.26
N GLY A 8 10.02 0.33 7.08
CA GLY A 8 11.31 0.38 7.78
C GLY A 8 12.36 1.31 7.19
N GLY A 9 12.04 2.12 6.17
CA GLY A 9 13.02 3.01 5.53
C GLY A 9 13.51 4.15 6.44
N ALA A 10 14.81 4.49 6.38
CA ALA A 10 15.43 5.54 7.21
C ALA A 10 14.93 6.97 6.95
N GLY A 11 14.23 7.21 5.84
CA GLY A 11 13.64 8.52 5.53
C GLY A 11 14.63 9.68 5.35
N THR A 12 15.91 9.40 5.13
CA THR A 12 16.99 10.43 5.11
C THR A 12 16.78 11.55 4.11
N ARG A 13 16.09 11.28 3.00
CA ARG A 13 15.73 12.31 2.00
C ARG A 13 14.74 13.36 2.53
N LEU A 14 14.10 13.10 3.67
CA LEU A 14 13.14 13.99 4.32
C LEU A 14 13.70 14.63 5.60
N TYR A 15 15.01 14.53 5.85
CA TYR A 15 15.62 15.25 6.95
C TYR A 15 15.48 16.79 6.76
N PRO A 16 15.24 17.55 7.86
CA PRO A 16 15.15 17.09 9.26
C PRO A 16 13.75 16.61 9.71
N ALA A 17 12.71 16.65 8.85
CA ALA A 17 11.33 16.32 9.23
C ALA A 17 11.17 14.89 9.74
N SER A 18 11.96 13.94 9.20
CA SER A 18 11.93 12.52 9.57
C SER A 18 12.97 12.13 10.62
N VAL A 19 13.62 13.10 11.30
CA VAL A 19 14.54 12.80 12.41
C VAL A 19 13.79 12.28 13.65
N PRO A 20 12.66 12.92 14.08
CA PRO A 20 11.98 12.51 15.30
C PRO A 20 11.00 11.35 15.12
N ILE A 21 10.69 10.97 13.89
CA ILE A 21 9.63 9.98 13.60
C ILE A 21 9.79 9.42 12.18
N SER A 22 9.39 8.16 11.98
CA SER A 22 9.34 7.56 10.64
C SER A 22 8.61 8.45 9.64
N LYS A 23 9.17 8.58 8.42
CA LYS A 23 8.50 9.30 7.33
C LYS A 23 7.07 8.81 7.06
N ILE A 24 6.82 7.52 7.29
CA ILE A 24 5.53 6.87 7.05
C ILE A 24 4.46 7.29 8.07
N LEU A 25 4.88 7.89 9.18
CA LEU A 25 3.99 8.48 10.18
C LEU A 25 3.82 10.01 10.02
N LEU A 26 4.59 10.65 9.12
CA LEU A 26 4.38 12.06 8.79
C LEU A 26 3.00 12.24 8.13
N PRO A 27 2.33 13.38 8.38
CA PRO A 27 1.01 13.62 7.82
C PRO A 27 1.07 13.87 6.31
N ILE A 28 0.13 13.27 5.59
CA ILE A 28 -0.26 13.66 4.24
C ILE A 28 -1.67 14.26 4.36
N TYR A 29 -1.74 15.57 4.28
CA TYR A 29 -2.91 16.40 4.56
C TYR A 29 -3.45 16.19 5.99
N ASP A 30 -4.47 15.38 6.20
CA ASP A 30 -5.21 15.26 7.47
C ASP A 30 -4.96 13.94 8.23
N LYS A 31 -4.15 13.03 7.71
CA LYS A 31 -3.84 11.72 8.32
C LYS A 31 -2.40 11.26 8.12
N PRO A 32 -1.87 10.37 8.98
CA PRO A 32 -0.55 9.78 8.79
C PRO A 32 -0.45 9.03 7.47
N MET A 33 0.71 9.11 6.82
CA MET A 33 0.97 8.48 5.52
C MET A 33 0.62 6.99 5.50
N ILE A 34 0.84 6.25 6.60
CA ILE A 34 0.54 4.82 6.72
C ILE A 34 -0.92 4.46 6.44
N TYR A 35 -1.87 5.41 6.58
CA TYR A 35 -3.29 5.19 6.30
C TYR A 35 -3.53 4.85 4.83
N TYR A 36 -2.74 5.41 3.92
CA TYR A 36 -2.92 5.22 2.47
C TYR A 36 -2.54 3.81 2.01
N PRO A 37 -1.34 3.26 2.28
CA PRO A 37 -1.04 1.87 1.94
C PRO A 37 -1.92 0.88 2.71
N LEU A 38 -2.29 1.17 3.97
CA LEU A 38 -3.21 0.33 4.72
C LEU A 38 -4.60 0.31 4.06
N SER A 39 -5.13 1.46 3.66
CA SER A 39 -6.41 1.56 2.93
C SER A 39 -6.39 0.78 1.63
N THR A 40 -5.25 0.78 0.91
CA THR A 40 -5.06 0.00 -0.33
C THR A 40 -5.25 -1.49 -0.09
N LEU A 41 -4.62 -2.04 0.97
CA LEU A 41 -4.79 -3.45 1.32
C LEU A 41 -6.22 -3.77 1.78
N MET A 42 -6.84 -2.89 2.57
CA MET A 42 -8.22 -3.06 3.01
C MET A 42 -9.22 -3.03 1.83
N LEU A 43 -9.03 -2.12 0.87
CA LEU A 43 -9.83 -2.04 -0.38
C LEU A 43 -9.69 -3.30 -1.24
N ALA A 44 -8.55 -3.97 -1.16
CA ALA A 44 -8.32 -5.27 -1.80
C ALA A 44 -9.00 -6.44 -1.06
N GLY A 45 -9.59 -6.20 0.11
CA GLY A 45 -10.24 -7.21 0.94
C GLY A 45 -9.28 -7.98 1.86
N ILE A 46 -8.04 -7.49 2.03
CA ILE A 46 -7.01 -8.12 2.84
C ILE A 46 -7.18 -7.71 4.31
N LYS A 47 -7.27 -8.71 5.20
CA LYS A 47 -7.46 -8.51 6.65
C LYS A 47 -6.23 -8.80 7.50
N ASP A 48 -5.44 -9.80 7.13
CA ASP A 48 -4.21 -10.15 7.85
C ASP A 48 -3.05 -9.33 7.28
N ILE A 49 -2.50 -8.43 8.08
CA ILE A 49 -1.52 -7.43 7.63
C ILE A 49 -0.31 -7.45 8.56
N LEU A 50 0.88 -7.52 7.98
CA LEU A 50 2.15 -7.35 8.66
C LEU A 50 2.73 -5.98 8.31
N ILE A 51 3.05 -5.19 9.33
CA ILE A 51 3.80 -3.94 9.18
C ILE A 51 5.25 -4.22 9.57
N ILE A 52 6.16 -4.03 8.60
CA ILE A 52 7.60 -4.15 8.83
C ILE A 52 8.16 -2.75 9.00
N THR A 53 8.70 -2.46 10.18
CA THR A 53 9.22 -1.14 10.56
C THR A 53 10.65 -1.24 11.09
N ASN A 54 11.31 -0.10 11.33
CA ASN A 54 12.53 -0.06 12.13
C ASN A 54 12.20 -0.20 13.64
N GLU A 55 13.20 -0.47 14.45
CA GLU A 55 13.06 -0.66 15.90
C GLU A 55 12.58 0.62 16.59
N GLU A 56 13.15 1.77 16.22
CA GLU A 56 12.90 3.07 16.86
C GLU A 56 11.45 3.55 16.73
N ASP A 57 10.79 3.22 15.63
CA ASP A 57 9.43 3.68 15.33
C ASP A 57 8.34 2.65 15.63
N SER A 58 8.68 1.42 15.99
CA SER A 58 7.72 0.32 16.19
C SER A 58 6.58 0.70 17.16
N ASP A 59 6.92 1.30 18.29
CA ASP A 59 5.95 1.75 19.28
C ASP A 59 5.00 2.83 18.75
N ASN A 60 5.49 3.72 17.87
CA ASN A 60 4.70 4.78 17.28
C ASN A 60 3.68 4.21 16.28
N PHE A 61 4.07 3.20 15.50
CA PHE A 61 3.12 2.48 14.62
C PHE A 61 2.05 1.76 15.43
N GLN A 62 2.45 1.06 16.51
CA GLN A 62 1.50 0.36 17.40
C GLN A 62 0.55 1.33 18.10
N LYS A 63 1.01 2.50 18.55
CA LYS A 63 0.15 3.55 19.11
C LYS A 63 -0.84 4.11 18.09
N THR A 64 -0.42 4.19 16.82
CA THR A 64 -1.24 4.77 15.74
C THR A 64 -2.32 3.82 15.26
N LEU A 65 -2.00 2.54 15.09
CA LEU A 65 -2.86 1.56 14.42
C LEU A 65 -3.34 0.42 15.32
N GLY A 66 -2.76 0.26 16.52
CA GLY A 66 -3.09 -0.85 17.42
C GLY A 66 -2.87 -2.20 16.78
N ASP A 67 -3.73 -3.16 17.12
CA ASP A 67 -3.77 -4.50 16.53
C ASP A 67 -4.70 -4.60 15.30
N GLY A 68 -5.32 -3.49 14.89
CA GLY A 68 -6.24 -3.41 13.76
C GLY A 68 -7.68 -3.83 14.06
N SER A 69 -7.98 -4.33 15.25
CA SER A 69 -9.32 -4.82 15.64
C SER A 69 -10.40 -3.73 15.53
N GLN A 70 -10.02 -2.46 15.70
CA GLN A 70 -10.92 -1.32 15.52
C GLN A 70 -11.41 -1.16 14.06
N PHE A 71 -10.69 -1.71 13.10
CA PHE A 71 -11.04 -1.73 11.67
C PHE A 71 -11.50 -3.12 11.20
N GLY A 72 -11.61 -4.10 12.09
CA GLY A 72 -11.96 -5.48 11.74
C GLY A 72 -10.88 -6.21 10.95
N ILE A 73 -9.63 -5.82 11.10
CA ILE A 73 -8.44 -6.43 10.52
C ILE A 73 -7.49 -6.89 11.65
N ASN A 74 -6.47 -7.66 11.29
CA ASN A 74 -5.44 -8.16 12.21
C ASN A 74 -4.08 -7.61 11.77
N ILE A 75 -3.48 -6.75 12.58
CA ILE A 75 -2.17 -6.15 12.32
C ILE A 75 -1.13 -6.79 13.21
N GLN A 76 -0.07 -7.30 12.60
CA GLN A 76 1.14 -7.77 13.27
C GLN A 76 2.31 -6.84 12.93
N TYR A 77 3.32 -6.80 13.79
CA TYR A 77 4.50 -5.94 13.62
C TYR A 77 5.77 -6.79 13.66
N LYS A 78 6.71 -6.48 12.75
CA LYS A 78 8.06 -7.02 12.77
C LYS A 78 9.09 -5.93 12.52
N ILE A 79 10.29 -6.13 13.04
CA ILE A 79 11.38 -5.16 12.94
C ILE A 79 12.34 -5.58 11.83
N GLN A 80 12.64 -4.64 10.94
CA GLN A 80 13.75 -4.72 10.00
C GLN A 80 14.98 -4.06 10.63
N TYR A 81 15.86 -4.86 11.21
CA TYR A 81 17.09 -4.36 11.86
C TYR A 81 18.12 -3.84 10.87
N VAL A 82 18.14 -4.37 9.66
CA VAL A 82 19.07 -3.98 8.59
C VAL A 82 18.29 -3.78 7.30
N GLN A 83 18.48 -2.65 6.65
CA GLN A 83 17.83 -2.33 5.37
C GLN A 83 18.56 -3.05 4.22
N ARG A 84 18.09 -4.24 3.89
CA ARG A 84 18.66 -5.09 2.85
C ARG A 84 17.86 -5.10 1.55
N GLY A 85 17.05 -4.07 1.31
CA GLY A 85 16.22 -3.94 0.13
C GLY A 85 14.76 -4.40 0.33
N ILE A 86 13.94 -4.21 -0.71
CA ILE A 86 12.49 -4.44 -0.62
C ILE A 86 12.17 -5.94 -0.48
N ALA A 87 12.87 -6.81 -1.21
CA ALA A 87 12.61 -8.24 -1.19
C ALA A 87 12.95 -8.91 0.16
N ASP A 88 13.74 -8.25 1.03
CA ASP A 88 13.99 -8.69 2.41
C ASP A 88 12.71 -8.79 3.25
N ALA A 89 11.67 -8.04 2.89
CA ALA A 89 10.36 -8.10 3.55
C ALA A 89 9.77 -9.52 3.55
N PHE A 90 10.02 -10.33 2.51
CA PHE A 90 9.53 -11.70 2.44
C PHE A 90 10.31 -12.66 3.34
N LEU A 91 11.59 -12.39 3.59
CA LEU A 91 12.42 -13.17 4.52
C LEU A 91 12.03 -12.85 5.98
N ILE A 92 11.82 -11.56 6.28
CA ILE A 92 11.34 -11.11 7.61
C ILE A 92 9.93 -11.64 7.88
N GLY A 93 9.07 -11.64 6.86
CA GLY A 93 7.67 -12.03 6.94
C GLY A 93 7.38 -13.50 6.72
N GLU A 94 8.39 -14.38 6.56
CA GLU A 94 8.21 -15.77 6.11
C GLU A 94 7.22 -16.58 6.96
N ASP A 95 7.33 -16.53 8.27
CA ASP A 95 6.41 -17.21 9.19
C ASP A 95 4.99 -16.63 9.17
N PHE A 96 4.86 -15.30 8.95
CA PHE A 96 3.56 -14.66 8.73
C PHE A 96 2.95 -15.08 7.40
N ILE A 97 3.72 -15.09 6.31
CA ILE A 97 3.26 -15.51 4.98
C ILE A 97 2.81 -16.97 4.99
N ASN A 98 3.63 -17.88 5.54
CA ASN A 98 3.33 -19.30 5.71
C ASN A 98 2.81 -19.96 4.43
N ASN A 99 3.48 -19.73 3.32
CA ASN A 99 3.14 -20.20 1.96
C ASN A 99 1.79 -19.70 1.40
N ASP A 100 1.13 -18.75 2.05
CA ASP A 100 -0.03 -18.08 1.47
C ASP A 100 0.39 -17.07 0.39
N ASP A 101 -0.54 -16.72 -0.50
CA ASP A 101 -0.36 -15.59 -1.38
C ASP A 101 -0.23 -14.29 -0.57
N VAL A 102 0.62 -13.38 -1.04
CA VAL A 102 0.91 -12.14 -0.31
C VAL A 102 0.92 -10.92 -1.23
N ALA A 103 0.32 -9.82 -0.73
CA ALA A 103 0.48 -8.49 -1.28
C ALA A 103 1.59 -7.76 -0.52
N LEU A 104 2.52 -7.13 -1.21
CA LEU A 104 3.49 -6.20 -0.64
C LEU A 104 3.18 -4.79 -1.14
N ILE A 105 3.11 -3.84 -0.23
CA ILE A 105 3.01 -2.42 -0.54
C ILE A 105 4.08 -1.62 0.20
N LEU A 106 4.67 -0.65 -0.50
CA LEU A 106 5.60 0.29 0.12
C LEU A 106 4.84 1.35 0.91
N GLY A 107 5.30 1.65 2.11
CA GLY A 107 4.62 2.55 3.05
C GLY A 107 4.48 4.00 2.57
N ASP A 108 5.31 4.43 1.61
CA ASP A 108 5.29 5.77 1.03
C ASP A 108 4.56 5.86 -0.32
N ASN A 109 3.81 4.84 -0.70
CA ASN A 109 3.05 4.81 -1.94
C ASN A 109 1.57 5.07 -1.68
N ILE A 110 1.01 6.04 -2.40
CA ILE A 110 -0.39 6.44 -2.35
C ILE A 110 -1.04 6.09 -3.69
N PHE A 111 -2.16 5.38 -3.63
CA PHE A 111 -2.98 5.03 -4.78
C PHE A 111 -4.38 5.62 -4.64
N HIS A 112 -4.89 6.21 -5.70
CA HIS A 112 -6.26 6.71 -5.76
C HIS A 112 -6.82 6.57 -7.17
N GLY A 113 -8.07 6.16 -7.31
CA GLY A 113 -8.76 6.09 -8.59
C GLY A 113 -10.08 5.37 -8.52
N PHE A 114 -10.98 5.72 -9.44
CA PHE A 114 -12.28 5.08 -9.53
C PHE A 114 -12.15 3.60 -9.89
N GLY A 115 -12.89 2.75 -9.18
CA GLY A 115 -12.89 1.30 -9.41
C GLY A 115 -11.64 0.58 -8.89
N PHE A 116 -10.82 1.23 -8.06
CA PHE A 116 -9.57 0.66 -7.55
C PHE A 116 -9.81 -0.63 -6.76
N SER A 117 -10.82 -0.69 -5.88
CA SER A 117 -11.17 -1.90 -5.14
C SER A 117 -11.49 -3.08 -6.08
N THR A 118 -12.26 -2.83 -7.14
CA THR A 118 -12.61 -3.85 -8.13
C THR A 118 -11.38 -4.33 -8.90
N LEU A 119 -10.50 -3.40 -9.30
CA LEU A 119 -9.23 -3.74 -9.96
C LEU A 119 -8.37 -4.63 -9.07
N MET A 120 -8.22 -4.28 -7.80
CA MET A 120 -7.42 -5.03 -6.84
C MET A 120 -7.98 -6.45 -6.61
N LYS A 121 -9.28 -6.58 -6.40
CA LYS A 121 -9.95 -7.87 -6.21
C LYS A 121 -9.83 -8.78 -7.45
N ASN A 122 -9.91 -8.19 -8.64
CA ASN A 122 -9.71 -8.93 -9.90
C ASN A 122 -8.25 -9.36 -10.06
N ALA A 123 -7.30 -8.48 -9.74
CA ALA A 123 -5.87 -8.81 -9.78
C ALA A 123 -5.54 -9.96 -8.82
N ILE A 124 -6.09 -9.95 -7.59
CA ILE A 124 -5.94 -11.05 -6.63
C ILE A 124 -6.52 -12.36 -7.18
N LYS A 125 -7.75 -12.31 -7.70
CA LYS A 125 -8.43 -13.51 -8.24
C LYS A 125 -7.67 -14.14 -9.40
N ASN A 126 -7.01 -13.33 -10.22
CA ASN A 126 -6.29 -13.76 -11.42
C ASN A 126 -4.79 -13.92 -11.18
N ASN A 127 -4.29 -13.72 -9.95
CA ASN A 127 -2.86 -13.82 -9.68
C ASN A 127 -2.39 -15.27 -9.84
N ILE A 128 -1.50 -15.47 -10.81
CA ILE A 128 -0.77 -16.74 -11.02
C ILE A 128 0.70 -16.36 -11.02
N GLY A 129 1.42 -16.75 -9.97
CA GLY A 129 2.82 -16.35 -9.76
C GLY A 129 2.91 -14.94 -9.16
N ALA A 130 3.29 -13.94 -9.94
CA ALA A 130 3.42 -12.56 -9.50
C ALA A 130 2.65 -11.59 -10.39
N THR A 131 2.13 -10.52 -9.79
CA THR A 131 1.52 -9.39 -10.50
C THR A 131 2.17 -8.08 -10.03
N VAL A 132 2.69 -7.31 -10.99
CA VAL A 132 3.19 -5.94 -10.77
C VAL A 132 2.19 -4.92 -11.33
N PHE A 133 2.16 -3.72 -10.73
CA PHE A 133 1.26 -2.65 -11.19
C PHE A 133 2.06 -1.60 -11.94
N GLY A 134 1.75 -1.44 -13.23
CA GLY A 134 2.41 -0.49 -14.13
C GLY A 134 1.67 0.84 -14.18
N TYR A 135 2.38 1.93 -13.97
CA TYR A 135 1.85 3.30 -14.07
C TYR A 135 2.68 4.12 -15.06
N ARG A 136 2.01 4.88 -15.94
CA ARG A 136 2.70 5.68 -16.95
C ARG A 136 3.25 6.97 -16.34
N VAL A 137 4.57 7.16 -16.42
CA VAL A 137 5.30 8.31 -15.88
C VAL A 137 6.03 9.10 -16.97
N HIS A 138 6.52 10.28 -16.62
CA HIS A 138 7.33 11.14 -17.52
C HIS A 138 8.82 10.82 -17.43
N ASP A 139 9.29 10.37 -16.27
CA ASP A 139 10.67 10.13 -15.85
C ASP A 139 10.89 8.66 -15.44
N PRO A 140 10.67 7.69 -16.36
CA PRO A 140 10.70 6.26 -16.04
C PRO A 140 12.08 5.78 -15.56
N GLU A 141 13.17 6.44 -15.90
CA GLU A 141 14.54 6.14 -15.49
C GLU A 141 14.75 6.16 -13.95
N ARG A 142 13.81 6.73 -13.20
CA ARG A 142 13.86 6.78 -11.73
C ARG A 142 13.35 5.50 -11.07
N PHE A 143 12.67 4.64 -11.79
CA PHE A 143 11.89 3.51 -11.29
C PHE A 143 12.31 2.20 -11.94
N GLY A 144 11.83 1.08 -11.42
CA GLY A 144 11.75 -0.15 -12.17
C GLY A 144 10.83 0.04 -13.37
N VAL A 145 11.27 -0.32 -14.56
CA VAL A 145 10.51 -0.12 -15.82
C VAL A 145 10.07 -1.46 -16.37
N VAL A 146 8.77 -1.61 -16.62
CA VAL A 146 8.19 -2.80 -17.25
C VAL A 146 7.85 -2.54 -18.71
N GLU A 147 8.29 -3.47 -19.58
CA GLU A 147 7.89 -3.53 -20.97
C GLU A 147 6.95 -4.73 -21.17
N PHE A 148 5.89 -4.54 -21.94
CA PHE A 148 4.89 -5.57 -22.23
C PHE A 148 4.35 -5.44 -23.64
N ASP A 149 3.84 -6.53 -24.21
CA ASP A 149 3.24 -6.59 -25.53
C ASP A 149 1.78 -6.07 -25.53
N LYS A 150 1.15 -6.08 -26.72
CA LYS A 150 -0.26 -5.67 -26.90
C LYS A 150 -1.26 -6.54 -26.11
N ASN A 151 -0.87 -7.73 -25.71
CA ASN A 151 -1.67 -8.67 -24.89
C ASN A 151 -1.38 -8.51 -23.40
N LYS A 152 -0.61 -7.49 -22.99
CA LYS A 152 -0.13 -7.24 -21.62
C LYS A 152 0.81 -8.34 -21.08
N LYS A 153 1.41 -9.15 -21.95
CA LYS A 153 2.46 -10.08 -21.54
C LYS A 153 3.75 -9.31 -21.31
N VAL A 154 4.35 -9.48 -20.12
CA VAL A 154 5.62 -8.82 -19.77
C VAL A 154 6.74 -9.39 -20.63
N ILE A 155 7.52 -8.49 -21.26
CA ILE A 155 8.66 -8.82 -22.13
C ILE A 155 9.98 -8.59 -21.39
N SER A 156 10.11 -7.46 -20.69
CA SER A 156 11.31 -7.12 -19.94
C SER A 156 11.00 -6.31 -18.70
N LEU A 157 11.92 -6.35 -17.73
CA LEU A 157 11.89 -5.58 -16.51
C LEU A 157 13.30 -5.11 -16.18
N GLU A 158 13.49 -3.80 -16.01
CA GLU A 158 14.79 -3.19 -15.75
C GLU A 158 14.73 -2.22 -14.59
N GLU A 159 15.68 -2.32 -13.64
CA GLU A 159 15.78 -1.39 -12.51
C GLU A 159 16.50 -0.12 -12.94
N LYS A 160 15.85 1.03 -12.85
CA LYS A 160 16.40 2.37 -13.11
C LYS A 160 17.25 2.43 -14.38
N PRO A 161 16.74 2.01 -15.53
CA PRO A 161 17.52 1.96 -16.76
C PRO A 161 17.91 3.37 -17.24
N ALA A 162 19.15 3.54 -17.69
CA ALA A 162 19.60 4.81 -18.28
C ALA A 162 18.83 5.16 -19.58
N TYR A 163 18.36 4.12 -20.29
CA TYR A 163 17.56 4.23 -21.52
C TYR A 163 16.31 3.37 -21.41
N PRO A 164 15.21 3.88 -20.82
CA PRO A 164 14.00 3.11 -20.59
C PRO A 164 13.34 2.64 -21.88
N LYS A 165 12.98 1.35 -21.96
CA LYS A 165 12.29 0.77 -23.12
C LYS A 165 10.78 1.08 -23.15
N SER A 166 10.23 1.47 -22.01
CA SER A 166 8.83 1.88 -21.91
C SER A 166 8.67 3.09 -20.97
N LYS A 167 7.46 3.68 -20.96
CA LYS A 167 7.09 4.75 -20.02
C LYS A 167 6.33 4.23 -18.79
N TYR A 168 6.31 2.91 -18.57
CA TYR A 168 5.58 2.31 -17.47
C TYR A 168 6.52 1.96 -16.32
N ALA A 169 6.44 2.75 -15.25
CA ALA A 169 7.08 2.45 -13.99
C ALA A 169 6.33 1.33 -13.27
N VAL A 170 7.06 0.43 -12.63
CA VAL A 170 6.50 -0.50 -11.66
C VAL A 170 6.29 0.28 -10.36
N THR A 171 5.05 0.30 -9.88
CA THR A 171 4.70 0.97 -8.62
C THR A 171 5.17 0.16 -7.41
N GLY A 172 5.04 0.73 -6.22
CA GLY A 172 5.36 0.03 -4.98
C GLY A 172 4.25 -0.90 -4.46
N LEU A 173 3.52 -1.56 -5.36
CA LEU A 173 2.48 -2.54 -5.05
C LEU A 173 2.72 -3.81 -5.86
N TYR A 174 2.72 -4.94 -5.18
CA TYR A 174 3.08 -6.23 -5.75
C TYR A 174 2.21 -7.34 -5.17
N PHE A 175 1.80 -8.30 -5.99
CA PHE A 175 1.17 -9.54 -5.54
C PHE A 175 2.04 -10.73 -5.92
N TYR A 176 2.17 -11.68 -5.00
CA TYR A 176 2.95 -12.90 -5.19
C TYR A 176 2.20 -14.12 -4.70
N ASP A 177 2.48 -15.24 -5.31
CA ASP A 177 2.09 -16.56 -4.82
C ASP A 177 2.92 -17.00 -3.60
N GLY A 178 2.53 -18.10 -2.96
CA GLY A 178 3.21 -18.65 -1.79
C GLY A 178 4.69 -19.08 -2.01
N ASN A 179 5.20 -19.06 -3.25
CA ASN A 179 6.60 -19.38 -3.54
C ASN A 179 7.55 -18.19 -3.31
N VAL A 180 7.03 -16.99 -3.02
CA VAL A 180 7.82 -15.77 -2.95
C VAL A 180 8.99 -15.86 -1.97
N CYS A 181 8.79 -16.45 -0.79
CA CYS A 181 9.86 -16.60 0.21
C CYS A 181 10.98 -17.51 -0.31
N LYS A 182 10.63 -18.57 -1.03
CA LYS A 182 11.63 -19.46 -1.67
C LYS A 182 12.49 -18.68 -2.67
N TYR A 183 11.87 -17.91 -3.56
CA TYR A 183 12.59 -17.13 -4.57
C TYR A 183 13.37 -15.96 -3.95
N ALA A 184 12.85 -15.33 -2.89
CA ALA A 184 13.60 -14.29 -2.18
C ALA A 184 14.89 -14.82 -1.53
N LYS A 185 14.95 -16.09 -1.09
CA LYS A 185 16.16 -16.74 -0.58
C LYS A 185 17.22 -17.01 -1.66
N GLU A 186 16.81 -17.07 -2.92
CA GLU A 186 17.72 -17.29 -4.06
C GLU A 186 18.39 -16.00 -4.54
N LEU A 187 17.94 -14.82 -4.06
CA LEU A 187 18.47 -13.54 -4.48
C LEU A 187 19.89 -13.30 -3.98
N VAL A 188 20.70 -12.72 -4.84
CA VAL A 188 22.04 -12.22 -4.51
C VAL A 188 21.95 -10.70 -4.35
N PRO A 189 22.52 -10.13 -3.26
CA PRO A 189 22.53 -8.68 -3.10
C PRO A 189 23.15 -7.96 -4.29
N SER A 190 22.52 -6.86 -4.72
CA SER A 190 23.01 -5.99 -5.78
C SER A 190 24.32 -5.28 -5.38
N ALA A 191 24.91 -4.51 -6.30
CA ALA A 191 26.08 -3.67 -6.00
C ALA A 191 25.82 -2.64 -4.87
N ARG A 192 24.54 -2.38 -4.56
CA ARG A 192 24.11 -1.53 -3.42
C ARG A 192 23.99 -2.31 -2.10
N GLY A 193 24.20 -3.63 -2.12
CA GLY A 193 23.98 -4.51 -0.97
C GLY A 193 22.51 -4.83 -0.70
N GLU A 194 21.61 -4.58 -1.67
CA GLU A 194 20.16 -4.73 -1.53
C GLU A 194 19.64 -5.97 -2.25
N LEU A 195 18.67 -6.67 -1.66
CA LEU A 195 17.86 -7.68 -2.32
C LEU A 195 16.78 -6.94 -3.12
N GLU A 196 17.04 -6.80 -4.43
CA GLU A 196 16.21 -5.97 -5.30
C GLU A 196 14.88 -6.66 -5.63
N ILE A 197 13.78 -5.92 -5.49
CA ILE A 197 12.46 -6.41 -5.88
C ILE A 197 12.38 -6.68 -7.39
N THR A 198 13.12 -5.92 -8.18
CA THR A 198 13.22 -6.11 -9.63
C THR A 198 13.85 -7.46 -9.98
N ASP A 199 14.86 -7.90 -9.22
CA ASP A 199 15.48 -9.21 -9.47
C ASP A 199 14.57 -10.36 -9.04
N LEU A 200 13.80 -10.21 -7.95
CA LEU A 200 12.73 -11.14 -7.60
C LEU A 200 11.70 -11.26 -8.74
N ASN A 201 11.24 -10.14 -9.27
CA ASN A 201 10.29 -10.12 -10.38
C ASN A 201 10.87 -10.75 -11.67
N LYS A 202 12.18 -10.64 -11.92
CA LYS A 202 12.84 -11.31 -13.05
C LYS A 202 12.79 -12.84 -12.91
N ILE A 203 12.91 -13.39 -11.70
CA ILE A 203 12.73 -14.84 -11.48
C ILE A 203 11.34 -15.29 -11.92
N TYR A 204 10.30 -14.54 -11.60
CA TYR A 204 8.93 -14.81 -12.06
C TYR A 204 8.79 -14.63 -13.58
N LEU A 205 9.43 -13.60 -14.15
CA LEU A 205 9.43 -13.38 -15.60
C LEU A 205 10.05 -14.55 -16.38
N GLU A 206 11.22 -15.02 -15.96
CA GLU A 206 11.92 -16.18 -16.55
C GLU A 206 11.10 -17.46 -16.51
N LYS A 207 10.29 -17.61 -15.47
CA LYS A 207 9.34 -18.72 -15.32
C LYS A 207 8.02 -18.53 -16.09
N ASN A 208 7.84 -17.40 -16.80
CA ASN A 208 6.58 -16.98 -17.43
C ASN A 208 5.40 -16.87 -16.44
N LEU A 209 5.67 -16.46 -15.21
CA LEU A 209 4.74 -16.31 -14.10
C LEU A 209 4.61 -14.83 -13.65
N LEU A 210 5.11 -13.86 -14.42
CA LEU A 210 4.97 -12.43 -14.13
C LEU A 210 3.88 -11.81 -14.98
N ASN A 211 2.89 -11.23 -14.31
CA ASN A 211 1.79 -10.48 -14.90
C ASN A 211 1.95 -8.97 -14.64
N VAL A 212 1.33 -8.15 -15.48
CA VAL A 212 1.24 -6.71 -15.28
C VAL A 212 -0.21 -6.24 -15.33
N GLU A 213 -0.63 -5.52 -14.27
CA GLU A 213 -1.87 -4.75 -14.26
C GLU A 213 -1.55 -3.29 -14.51
N ILE A 214 -2.23 -2.67 -15.47
CA ILE A 214 -1.98 -1.27 -15.85
C ILE A 214 -2.97 -0.37 -15.14
N LEU A 215 -2.45 0.53 -14.34
CA LEU A 215 -3.20 1.64 -13.77
C LEU A 215 -3.44 2.67 -14.86
N GLY A 216 -4.65 2.65 -15.42
CA GLY A 216 -5.03 3.45 -16.59
C GLY A 216 -5.30 4.93 -16.24
N ARG A 217 -5.89 5.66 -17.20
CA ARG A 217 -6.33 7.04 -16.99
C ARG A 217 -7.38 7.09 -15.89
N GLY A 218 -7.27 8.08 -15.01
CA GLY A 218 -8.15 8.21 -13.84
C GLY A 218 -7.59 7.60 -12.56
N PHE A 219 -6.45 6.88 -12.65
CA PHE A 219 -5.66 6.51 -11.48
C PHE A 219 -4.56 7.53 -11.21
N THR A 220 -4.30 7.73 -9.95
CA THR A 220 -3.18 8.52 -9.45
C THR A 220 -2.31 7.63 -8.57
N TRP A 221 -1.02 7.61 -8.85
CA TRP A 221 0.01 7.01 -8.02
C TRP A 221 1.02 8.08 -7.64
N LEU A 222 1.31 8.19 -6.35
CA LEU A 222 2.24 9.16 -5.79
C LEU A 222 3.27 8.42 -4.94
N ASP A 223 4.55 8.65 -5.25
CA ASP A 223 5.70 8.26 -4.42
C ASP A 223 6.10 9.47 -3.56
N THR A 224 5.90 9.35 -2.24
CA THR A 224 6.10 10.45 -1.28
C THR A 224 7.54 10.45 -0.71
N GLY A 225 8.52 10.16 -1.54
CA GLY A 225 9.93 10.01 -1.14
C GLY A 225 10.71 11.32 -0.93
N THR A 226 10.15 12.50 -1.26
CA THR A 226 10.80 13.83 -1.14
C THR A 226 9.84 14.85 -0.55
N HIS A 227 10.38 16.00 -0.06
CA HIS A 227 9.54 17.09 0.46
C HIS A 227 8.53 17.59 -0.57
N ASP A 228 8.96 17.78 -1.82
CA ASP A 228 8.08 18.24 -2.90
C ASP A 228 6.98 17.22 -3.22
N SER A 229 7.32 15.93 -3.28
CA SER A 229 6.32 14.89 -3.56
C SER A 229 5.33 14.71 -2.39
N MET A 230 5.76 14.89 -1.14
CA MET A 230 4.86 14.92 0.01
C MET A 230 3.89 16.11 -0.03
N LEU A 231 4.40 17.30 -0.38
CA LEU A 231 3.55 18.49 -0.54
C LEU A 231 2.57 18.32 -1.69
N GLN A 232 3.01 17.78 -2.83
CA GLN A 232 2.13 17.46 -3.96
C GLN A 232 1.05 16.46 -3.57
N ALA A 233 1.42 15.40 -2.84
CA ALA A 233 0.46 14.41 -2.35
C ALA A 233 -0.57 15.06 -1.39
N SER A 234 -0.12 15.88 -0.45
CA SER A 234 -1.01 16.60 0.48
C SER A 234 -1.98 17.52 -0.25
N ASN A 235 -1.50 18.29 -1.24
CA ASN A 235 -2.34 19.18 -2.05
C ASN A 235 -3.35 18.38 -2.90
N PHE A 236 -2.94 17.26 -3.46
CA PHE A 236 -3.82 16.39 -4.23
C PHE A 236 -4.95 15.84 -3.34
N ILE A 237 -4.62 15.26 -2.19
CA ILE A 237 -5.61 14.71 -1.25
C ILE A 237 -6.57 15.81 -0.79
N GLN A 238 -6.04 16.97 -0.37
CA GLN A 238 -6.85 18.13 0.03
C GLN A 238 -7.84 18.53 -1.07
N ALA A 239 -7.37 18.71 -2.30
CA ALA A 239 -8.22 19.14 -3.40
C ALA A 239 -9.32 18.12 -3.71
N MET A 240 -9.02 16.82 -3.65
CA MET A 240 -9.99 15.75 -3.89
C MET A 240 -11.05 15.71 -2.78
N GLU A 241 -10.64 15.76 -1.51
CA GLU A 241 -11.55 15.71 -0.37
C GLU A 241 -12.46 16.95 -0.31
N LEU A 242 -11.91 18.15 -0.54
CA LEU A 242 -12.70 19.39 -0.57
C LEU A 242 -13.70 19.43 -1.72
N ASN A 243 -13.38 18.84 -2.87
CA ASN A 243 -14.26 18.86 -4.03
C ASN A 243 -15.43 17.88 -3.92
N LYS A 244 -15.21 16.73 -3.29
CA LYS A 244 -16.22 15.66 -3.17
C LYS A 244 -16.96 15.65 -1.84
N GLY A 245 -16.35 16.20 -0.78
CA GLY A 245 -16.82 16.01 0.59
C GLY A 245 -16.50 14.63 1.17
N GLU A 246 -15.88 13.73 0.38
CA GLU A 246 -15.52 12.38 0.76
C GLU A 246 -14.05 12.30 1.20
N LYS A 247 -13.75 11.53 2.24
CA LYS A 247 -12.37 11.35 2.68
C LYS A 247 -11.66 10.23 1.92
N ILE A 248 -10.41 10.49 1.53
CA ILE A 248 -9.54 9.48 0.94
C ILE A 248 -8.85 8.70 2.05
N ALA A 249 -8.77 7.37 1.93
CA ALA A 249 -8.15 6.49 2.93
C ALA A 249 -8.74 6.64 4.35
N CYS A 250 -10.05 6.87 4.47
CA CYS A 250 -10.79 6.74 5.73
C CYS A 250 -10.92 5.25 6.06
N LEU A 251 -10.12 4.77 7.02
CA LEU A 251 -10.04 3.33 7.31
C LEU A 251 -11.35 2.79 7.89
N GLU A 252 -12.06 3.60 8.67
CA GLU A 252 -13.34 3.25 9.28
C GLU A 252 -14.45 3.09 8.21
N GLU A 253 -14.52 4.02 7.28
CA GLU A 253 -15.47 3.94 6.16
C GLU A 253 -15.17 2.74 5.26
N ILE A 254 -13.88 2.51 4.93
CA ILE A 254 -13.46 1.35 4.15
C ILE A 254 -13.82 0.05 4.88
N ALA A 255 -13.58 -0.02 6.20
CA ALA A 255 -13.92 -1.19 7.00
C ALA A 255 -15.43 -1.48 6.99
N LEU A 256 -16.26 -0.44 7.04
CA LEU A 256 -17.71 -0.55 6.92
C LEU A 256 -18.12 -1.05 5.53
N ASN A 257 -17.62 -0.40 4.47
CA ASN A 257 -17.90 -0.74 3.07
C ASN A 257 -17.43 -2.14 2.66
N GLN A 258 -16.36 -2.64 3.28
CA GLN A 258 -15.86 -4.01 3.09
C GLN A 258 -16.53 -5.03 4.02
N HIS A 259 -17.49 -4.62 4.83
CA HIS A 259 -18.15 -5.45 5.85
C HIS A 259 -17.16 -6.11 6.83
N PHE A 260 -16.08 -5.40 7.18
CA PHE A 260 -15.12 -5.84 8.19
C PHE A 260 -15.64 -5.56 9.60
N ILE A 261 -16.42 -4.48 9.76
CA ILE A 261 -17.10 -4.09 10.99
C ILE A 261 -18.57 -3.81 10.70
N SER A 262 -19.43 -3.88 11.72
CA SER A 262 -20.83 -3.51 11.62
C SER A 262 -21.04 -2.00 11.79
N VAL A 263 -22.20 -1.50 11.32
CA VAL A 263 -22.59 -0.09 11.54
C VAL A 263 -22.67 0.22 13.03
N SER A 264 -23.28 -0.69 13.83
CA SER A 264 -23.42 -0.51 15.27
C SER A 264 -22.07 -0.48 16.01
N ASP A 265 -21.08 -1.30 15.57
CA ASP A 265 -19.73 -1.25 16.14
C ASP A 265 -19.06 0.09 15.84
N LEU A 266 -19.23 0.60 14.61
CA LEU A 266 -18.65 1.88 14.22
C LEU A 266 -19.33 3.04 14.95
N GLU A 267 -20.66 3.06 15.05
CA GLU A 267 -21.42 4.06 15.82
C GLU A 267 -20.93 4.14 17.26
N TYR A 268 -20.84 3.00 17.94
CA TYR A 268 -20.33 2.93 19.31
C TYR A 268 -18.91 3.51 19.42
N LYS A 269 -18.00 3.11 18.53
CA LYS A 269 -16.62 3.60 18.55
C LYS A 269 -16.53 5.11 18.33
N VAL A 270 -17.31 5.65 17.40
CA VAL A 270 -17.31 7.08 17.08
C VAL A 270 -17.93 7.90 18.22
N SER A 271 -18.94 7.36 18.93
CA SER A 271 -19.55 8.03 20.09
C SER A 271 -18.56 8.33 21.21
N LEU A 272 -17.46 7.57 21.30
CA LEU A 272 -16.37 7.74 22.27
C LEU A 272 -15.31 8.77 21.83
N LYS A 273 -15.42 9.33 20.62
CA LYS A 273 -14.43 10.26 20.06
C LYS A 273 -14.78 11.72 20.29
N PRO A 274 -13.81 12.64 20.23
CA PRO A 274 -14.05 14.07 20.39
C PRO A 274 -15.04 14.61 19.35
N LYS A 275 -16.11 15.30 19.82
CA LYS A 275 -17.17 15.84 18.95
C LYS A 275 -16.74 17.03 18.06
N ASN A 276 -15.65 17.71 18.39
CA ASN A 276 -15.14 18.86 17.62
C ASN A 276 -13.96 18.47 16.72
N ASN A 277 -14.10 17.35 16.01
CA ASN A 277 -13.05 16.85 15.12
C ASN A 277 -13.67 16.52 13.75
N ASN A 278 -13.21 17.18 12.71
CA ASN A 278 -13.76 17.04 11.35
C ASN A 278 -13.67 15.60 10.81
N TYR A 279 -12.65 14.85 11.19
CA TYR A 279 -12.50 13.46 10.78
C TYR A 279 -13.61 12.57 11.38
N TYR A 280 -13.86 12.70 12.70
CA TYR A 280 -14.90 11.91 13.36
C TYR A 280 -16.32 12.41 13.07
N ASN A 281 -16.50 13.71 12.77
CA ASN A 281 -17.78 14.22 12.28
C ASN A 281 -18.16 13.58 10.95
N TYR A 282 -17.21 13.50 10.01
CA TYR A 282 -17.41 12.81 8.74
C TYR A 282 -17.82 11.34 8.95
N ILE A 283 -17.13 10.60 9.82
CA ILE A 283 -17.50 9.19 10.09
C ILE A 283 -18.91 9.09 10.70
N SER A 284 -19.29 10.05 11.56
CA SER A 284 -20.66 10.11 12.11
C SER A 284 -21.72 10.32 11.03
N GLU A 285 -21.44 11.15 10.03
CA GLU A 285 -22.32 11.37 8.87
C GLU A 285 -22.47 10.08 8.06
N ILE A 286 -21.36 9.39 7.76
CA ILE A 286 -21.37 8.08 7.07
C ILE A 286 -22.21 7.04 7.84
N VAL A 287 -22.07 6.95 9.17
CA VAL A 287 -22.88 6.03 9.99
C VAL A 287 -24.37 6.35 9.87
N GLN A 288 -24.75 7.63 9.91
CA GLN A 288 -26.15 8.04 9.76
C GLN A 288 -26.71 7.71 8.38
N GLU A 289 -25.95 7.93 7.31
CA GLU A 289 -26.34 7.57 5.94
C GLU A 289 -26.61 6.06 5.80
N TYR A 290 -25.71 5.22 6.32
CA TYR A 290 -25.88 3.77 6.31
C TYR A 290 -27.10 3.30 7.12
N MET A 291 -27.41 3.93 8.26
CA MET A 291 -28.60 3.60 9.03
C MET A 291 -29.89 3.92 8.26
N LEU A 292 -29.93 5.10 7.61
CA LEU A 292 -31.07 5.51 6.79
C LEU A 292 -31.29 4.58 5.59
N GLU A 293 -30.23 4.16 4.91
CA GLU A 293 -30.33 3.22 3.81
C GLU A 293 -30.89 1.86 4.24
N GLN A 294 -30.53 1.37 5.44
CA GLN A 294 -31.07 0.12 5.98
C GLN A 294 -32.56 0.23 6.34
N GLU A 295 -33.02 1.39 6.84
CA GLU A 295 -34.44 1.62 7.15
C GLU A 295 -35.33 1.66 5.88
N VAL A 296 -34.78 2.11 4.75
CA VAL A 296 -35.52 2.20 3.48
C VAL A 296 -35.66 0.83 2.80
N LEU A 297 -34.83 -0.15 3.15
CA LEU A 297 -34.83 -1.51 2.57
C LEU A 297 -35.69 -2.50 3.37
N VAL A 298 -36.29 -2.09 4.49
CA VAL A 298 -37.24 -2.83 5.33
C VAL A 298 -38.67 -2.35 5.07
#